data_e87d7a6b7e092e2c2108212d00662199
#
_entry.id   e87d7a6b7e092e2c2108212d00662199
#
_cell.length_a   1.000
_cell.length_b   1.000
_cell.length_c   1.000
_cell.angle_alpha   90.00
_cell.angle_beta   90.00
_cell.angle_gamma   90.00
#
_symmetry.space_group_name_H-M   'P 1'
#
loop_
_entity.id
_entity.type
_entity.pdbx_description
1 polymer ?
#
loop_
_entity_poly.entity_id
_entity_poly.type
_entity_poly.pdbx_seq_one_letter_code
_entity_poly.pdbx_strand_id
1 'polypeptide(L)'
;MRSSIITLVLLLSIGVSWAGDRNRIIALGVRNFTYTPKEGKETVGSALGSIASVLITGQNTTQQPQYKDAVRAAIVRGLTSGFRTIATDMGNIGEQTNATFDYYVDATINNISTTTKTESTTTTKNGVNTYYKAMVGITLQFKDSQTEEVIASPMFKISDVDVAWIETEESAITSTLRKLSAYVGRYCNRKYPIYGTILESARQSKDKQKEVYIDLGTNLGAYKGLHLTAYTVKTIAGKETKIQVGKLKIMDVQGEDISFCKIQSGGKEIKNILDKGETIFVKSTE
;
A
#
# COMPACT_ATOMS: atom_id res chain seq x y z
N MET A 1 -47.84 -3.58 48.04
CA MET A 1 -47.98 -2.50 47.07
C MET A 1 -46.65 -1.75 46.98
N ARG A 2 -46.16 -1.48 45.84
CA ARG A 2 -44.85 -0.90 45.50
C ARG A 2 -43.82 -2.02 45.30
N SER A 3 -43.10 -2.21 44.28
CA SER A 3 -42.70 -1.33 43.20
C SER A 3 -41.81 -2.21 42.29
N SER A 4 -42.10 -2.30 41.05
CA SER A 4 -41.18 -2.98 40.10
C SER A 4 -41.32 -2.32 38.74
N ILE A 5 -40.65 -1.21 38.58
CA ILE A 5 -40.36 -0.61 37.30
C ILE A 5 -39.00 0.06 37.49
N ILE A 6 -37.91 -0.54 37.04
CA ILE A 6 -36.65 0.05 36.59
C ILE A 6 -35.71 -1.13 36.35
N THR A 7 -35.75 -1.73 35.19
CA THR A 7 -34.60 -2.47 34.62
C THR A 7 -34.90 -2.80 33.17
N LEU A 8 -34.98 -1.79 32.32
CA LEU A 8 -35.01 -2.02 30.86
C LEU A 8 -34.54 -0.79 30.08
N VAL A 9 -33.35 -0.28 30.36
CA VAL A 9 -32.71 0.74 29.49
C VAL A 9 -31.19 0.64 29.62
N LEU A 10 -30.58 -0.50 29.35
CA LEU A 10 -29.10 -0.56 29.36
C LEU A 10 -28.54 -1.64 28.43
N LEU A 11 -29.18 -1.88 27.29
CA LEU A 11 -28.69 -2.86 26.33
C LEU A 11 -28.61 -2.35 24.86
N LEU A 12 -28.61 -1.05 24.64
CA LEU A 12 -28.61 -0.47 23.29
C LEU A 12 -27.41 0.44 22.97
N SER A 13 -26.33 0.38 23.70
CA SER A 13 -25.14 1.24 23.44
C SER A 13 -23.83 0.55 23.18
N ILE A 14 -23.80 -0.75 22.89
CA ILE A 14 -22.55 -1.48 22.62
C ILE A 14 -22.26 -1.65 21.11
N GLY A 15 -23.16 -1.21 20.24
CA GLY A 15 -23.04 -1.48 18.79
C GLY A 15 -22.28 -0.46 17.94
N VAL A 16 -21.95 0.73 18.44
CA VAL A 16 -21.49 1.84 17.57
C VAL A 16 -20.00 2.16 17.66
N SER A 17 -19.27 1.62 18.64
CA SER A 17 -17.87 1.97 18.87
C SER A 17 -16.83 1.20 18.02
N TRP A 18 -17.22 0.11 17.34
CA TRP A 18 -16.26 -0.79 16.71
C TRP A 18 -15.77 -0.37 15.32
N ALA A 19 -16.52 0.41 14.56
CA ALA A 19 -16.10 0.81 13.20
C ALA A 19 -15.15 2.02 13.21
N GLY A 20 -15.36 3.00 14.09
CA GLY A 20 -14.57 4.23 14.16
C GLY A 20 -13.09 4.00 14.53
N ASP A 21 -12.83 3.11 15.48
CA ASP A 21 -11.48 2.83 15.96
C ASP A 21 -10.66 1.99 14.94
N ARG A 22 -11.34 1.13 14.16
CA ARG A 22 -10.68 0.28 13.15
C ARG A 22 -10.11 1.06 11.98
N ASN A 23 -10.66 2.22 11.66
CA ASN A 23 -10.24 3.08 10.56
C ASN A 23 -9.43 4.29 11.03
N ARG A 24 -8.90 4.26 12.24
CA ARG A 24 -8.02 5.33 12.75
C ARG A 24 -6.85 5.58 11.79
N ILE A 25 -6.57 6.84 11.52
CA ILE A 25 -5.40 7.26 10.75
C ILE A 25 -4.13 6.91 11.52
N ILE A 26 -3.16 6.40 10.83
CA ILE A 26 -1.83 6.03 11.33
C ILE A 26 -0.83 7.13 10.96
N ALA A 27 -0.29 7.81 11.95
CA ALA A 27 0.70 8.84 11.77
C ALA A 27 2.12 8.23 11.72
N LEU A 28 2.85 8.50 10.64
CA LEU A 28 4.21 8.01 10.39
C LEU A 28 5.18 9.17 10.41
N GLY A 29 6.20 9.13 11.30
CA GLY A 29 7.33 10.05 11.30
C GLY A 29 8.50 9.47 10.50
N VAL A 30 8.78 10.01 9.33
CA VAL A 30 9.90 9.54 8.49
C VAL A 30 11.15 10.32 8.85
N ARG A 31 12.14 9.66 9.47
CA ARG A 31 13.27 10.37 10.10
C ARG A 31 14.61 10.10 9.42
N ASN A 32 15.15 8.93 9.48
CA ASN A 32 16.51 8.64 9.04
C ASN A 32 16.52 8.15 7.59
N PHE A 33 17.35 8.79 6.76
CA PHE A 33 17.61 8.35 5.39
C PHE A 33 19.12 8.09 5.24
N THR A 34 19.45 6.82 5.09
CA THR A 34 20.84 6.41 4.82
C THR A 34 20.95 5.93 3.37
N TYR A 35 22.03 6.32 2.71
CA TYR A 35 22.43 5.76 1.44
C TYR A 35 23.61 4.81 1.69
N THR A 36 23.32 3.53 1.61
CA THR A 36 24.31 2.46 1.77
C THR A 36 24.27 1.60 0.52
N PRO A 37 24.90 2.06 -0.57
CA PRO A 37 25.01 1.22 -1.75
C PRO A 37 25.71 -0.07 -1.30
N LYS A 38 25.11 -1.22 -1.59
CA LYS A 38 25.89 -2.46 -1.50
C LYS A 38 27.03 -2.27 -2.47
N GLU A 39 28.22 -2.05 -1.95
CA GLU A 39 29.43 -2.27 -2.72
C GLU A 39 29.31 -3.69 -3.29
N GLY A 40 28.96 -3.78 -4.57
CA GLY A 40 29.32 -4.97 -5.29
C GLY A 40 30.79 -5.12 -4.98
N LYS A 41 31.23 -6.21 -4.36
CA LYS A 41 32.63 -6.52 -4.28
C LYS A 41 33.13 -6.38 -5.73
N GLU A 42 33.72 -5.24 -6.03
CA GLU A 42 34.62 -5.10 -7.19
C GLU A 42 35.83 -5.97 -6.87
N THR A 43 35.63 -7.28 -6.97
CA THR A 43 36.75 -8.14 -7.27
C THR A 43 37.27 -7.64 -8.60
N VAL A 44 38.61 -7.60 -8.74
CA VAL A 44 39.31 -7.23 -9.99
C VAL A 44 38.71 -7.97 -11.21
N GLY A 45 38.00 -9.09 -11.00
CA GLY A 45 37.20 -9.80 -11.99
C GLY A 45 35.87 -9.12 -12.38
N SER A 46 35.28 -8.23 -11.56
CA SER A 46 34.01 -7.56 -11.92
C SER A 46 34.23 -6.37 -12.86
N ALA A 47 35.36 -5.69 -12.78
CA ALA A 47 35.73 -4.65 -13.74
C ALA A 47 35.93 -5.24 -15.15
N LEU A 48 36.59 -6.39 -15.25
CA LEU A 48 36.73 -7.10 -16.53
C LEU A 48 35.38 -7.68 -17.00
N GLY A 49 34.53 -8.13 -16.07
CA GLY A 49 33.17 -8.62 -16.36
C GLY A 49 32.25 -7.50 -16.84
N SER A 50 32.31 -6.30 -16.24
CA SER A 50 31.54 -5.15 -16.69
C SER A 50 32.01 -4.63 -18.06
N ILE A 51 33.30 -4.57 -18.32
CA ILE A 51 33.83 -4.22 -19.63
C ILE A 51 33.42 -5.27 -20.68
N ALA A 52 33.48 -6.55 -20.36
CA ALA A 52 33.02 -7.62 -21.25
C ALA A 52 31.50 -7.54 -21.51
N SER A 53 30.71 -7.26 -20.51
CA SER A 53 29.24 -7.08 -20.68
C SER A 53 28.91 -5.87 -21.54
N VAL A 54 29.60 -4.75 -21.36
CA VAL A 54 29.46 -3.56 -22.23
C VAL A 54 29.80 -3.86 -23.67
N LEU A 55 30.89 -4.61 -23.90
CA LEU A 55 31.29 -5.00 -25.24
C LEU A 55 30.34 -6.00 -25.92
N ILE A 56 29.68 -6.87 -25.13
CA ILE A 56 28.77 -7.89 -25.64
C ILE A 56 27.33 -7.37 -25.74
N THR A 57 26.86 -6.58 -24.75
CA THR A 57 25.47 -6.17 -24.66
C THR A 57 25.23 -4.69 -24.98
N GLY A 58 26.28 -3.88 -25.09
CA GLY A 58 26.16 -2.41 -25.24
C GLY A 58 25.46 -1.72 -24.06
N GLN A 59 25.44 -2.35 -22.86
CA GLN A 59 24.80 -1.85 -21.68
C GLN A 59 25.82 -1.45 -20.61
N ASN A 60 25.64 -0.28 -20.03
CA ASN A 60 26.46 0.20 -18.93
C ASN A 60 25.55 0.60 -17.74
N THR A 61 25.88 0.14 -16.53
CA THR A 61 25.15 0.45 -15.31
C THR A 61 25.96 1.41 -14.46
N THR A 62 25.36 2.56 -14.12
CA THR A 62 25.99 3.62 -13.33
C THR A 62 25.17 3.91 -12.08
N GLN A 63 25.84 4.04 -10.92
CA GLN A 63 25.20 4.49 -9.67
C GLN A 63 24.84 5.98 -9.77
N GLN A 64 23.68 6.32 -9.19
CA GLN A 64 23.08 7.65 -9.30
C GLN A 64 22.76 8.27 -7.92
N PRO A 65 23.77 8.49 -7.06
CA PRO A 65 23.57 8.99 -5.68
C PRO A 65 22.94 10.39 -5.60
N GLN A 66 23.03 11.18 -6.66
CA GLN A 66 22.43 12.52 -6.75
C GLN A 66 20.89 12.49 -6.68
N TYR A 67 20.26 11.34 -6.95
CA TYR A 67 18.80 11.18 -6.86
C TYR A 67 18.30 10.69 -5.49
N LYS A 68 19.15 10.62 -4.46
CA LYS A 68 18.76 10.17 -3.11
C LYS A 68 17.57 10.93 -2.53
N ASP A 69 17.52 12.26 -2.74
CA ASP A 69 16.44 13.12 -2.24
C ASP A 69 15.13 12.88 -3.02
N ALA A 70 15.21 12.58 -4.31
CA ALA A 70 14.05 12.19 -5.11
C ALA A 70 13.50 10.83 -4.67
N VAL A 71 14.36 9.86 -4.29
CA VAL A 71 13.95 8.58 -3.68
C VAL A 71 13.26 8.83 -2.34
N ARG A 72 13.81 9.70 -1.48
CA ARG A 72 13.21 10.12 -0.22
C ARG A 72 11.79 10.66 -0.43
N ALA A 73 11.62 11.60 -1.34
CA ALA A 73 10.32 12.17 -1.68
C ALA A 73 9.32 11.10 -2.20
N ALA A 74 9.80 10.14 -2.99
CA ALA A 74 8.97 9.05 -3.48
C ALA A 74 8.52 8.09 -2.36
N ILE A 75 9.38 7.83 -1.36
CA ILE A 75 9.05 7.04 -0.17
C ILE A 75 7.95 7.75 0.65
N VAL A 76 8.16 9.03 0.99
CA VAL A 76 7.18 9.82 1.77
C VAL A 76 5.83 9.86 1.06
N ARG A 77 5.83 10.11 -0.26
CA ARG A 77 4.61 10.07 -1.08
C ARG A 77 3.93 8.71 -1.03
N GLY A 78 4.70 7.63 -1.15
CA GLY A 78 4.18 6.27 -1.06
C GLY A 78 3.55 5.96 0.29
N LEU A 79 4.22 6.33 1.38
CA LEU A 79 3.70 6.15 2.74
C LEU A 79 2.42 6.95 2.97
N THR A 80 2.31 8.17 2.42
CA THR A 80 1.12 9.03 2.53
C THR A 80 -0.03 8.56 1.63
N SER A 81 0.26 7.80 0.56
CA SER A 81 -0.77 7.33 -0.37
C SER A 81 -1.55 6.11 0.13
N GLY A 82 -1.23 5.57 1.30
CA GLY A 82 -2.01 4.50 1.91
C GLY A 82 -3.37 5.01 2.42
N PHE A 83 -4.38 4.14 2.44
CA PHE A 83 -5.75 4.49 2.86
C PHE A 83 -5.82 5.17 4.22
N ARG A 84 -4.98 4.74 5.15
CA ARG A 84 -5.04 5.14 6.54
C ARG A 84 -3.70 5.64 7.06
N THR A 85 -2.79 6.07 6.20
CA THR A 85 -1.47 6.52 6.60
C THR A 85 -1.23 7.97 6.20
N ILE A 86 -0.68 8.74 7.12
CA ILE A 86 -0.14 10.09 6.87
C ILE A 86 1.33 10.04 7.26
N ALA A 87 2.21 10.36 6.33
CA ALA A 87 3.64 10.39 6.58
C ALA A 87 4.16 11.84 6.60
N THR A 88 4.89 12.18 7.66
CA THR A 88 5.57 13.45 7.82
C THR A 88 7.08 13.25 7.68
N ASP A 89 7.71 13.99 6.79
CA ASP A 89 9.16 13.98 6.64
C ASP A 89 9.81 14.84 7.74
N MET A 90 10.37 14.20 8.76
CA MET A 90 10.96 14.86 9.92
C MET A 90 12.35 15.46 9.62
N GLY A 91 13.02 15.04 8.55
CA GLY A 91 14.34 15.58 8.21
C GLY A 91 14.29 17.02 7.68
N ASN A 92 13.13 17.49 7.25
CA ASN A 92 12.89 18.88 6.80
C ASN A 92 12.21 19.74 7.86
N ILE A 93 11.79 19.16 8.98
CA ILE A 93 11.14 19.85 10.08
C ILE A 93 12.09 19.71 11.25
N GLY A 94 12.73 20.81 11.68
CA GLY A 94 13.60 20.79 12.85
C GLY A 94 12.89 20.17 14.07
N GLU A 95 13.62 19.81 15.13
CA GLU A 95 13.19 19.05 16.32
C GLU A 95 11.96 19.60 17.10
N GLN A 96 11.30 20.62 16.59
CA GLN A 96 10.20 21.35 17.27
C GLN A 96 8.78 20.93 16.86
N THR A 97 8.56 19.75 16.33
CA THR A 97 7.19 19.30 16.10
C THR A 97 6.62 18.63 17.34
N ASN A 98 5.58 19.24 17.95
CA ASN A 98 4.73 18.58 18.97
C ASN A 98 3.85 17.47 18.35
N ALA A 99 4.17 16.97 17.16
CA ALA A 99 3.41 15.92 16.49
C ALA A 99 3.71 14.58 17.14
N THR A 100 2.65 13.88 17.53
CA THR A 100 2.73 12.50 17.99
C THR A 100 2.61 11.55 16.80
N PHE A 101 3.53 10.60 16.72
CA PHE A 101 3.52 9.57 15.68
C PHE A 101 3.20 8.20 16.30
N ASP A 102 2.52 7.36 15.53
CA ASP A 102 2.30 5.97 15.90
C ASP A 102 3.56 5.14 15.67
N TYR A 103 4.24 5.43 14.56
CA TYR A 103 5.48 4.74 14.19
C TYR A 103 6.49 5.71 13.59
N TYR A 104 7.76 5.44 13.84
CA TYR A 104 8.86 6.01 13.07
C TYR A 104 9.22 5.10 11.90
N VAL A 105 9.65 5.73 10.80
CA VAL A 105 10.11 5.02 9.60
C VAL A 105 11.51 5.48 9.28
N ASP A 106 12.47 4.56 9.39
CA ASP A 106 13.84 4.75 8.92
C ASP A 106 13.98 4.09 7.54
N ALA A 107 14.63 4.75 6.61
CA ALA A 107 14.83 4.28 5.25
C ALA A 107 16.32 4.13 4.91
N THR A 108 16.67 2.96 4.39
CA THR A 108 17.98 2.71 3.80
C THR A 108 17.83 2.57 2.30
N ILE A 109 18.52 3.41 1.54
CA ILE A 109 18.60 3.31 0.09
C ILE A 109 19.77 2.38 -0.23
N ASN A 110 19.47 1.18 -0.72
CA ASN A 110 20.45 0.14 -1.01
C ASN A 110 21.05 0.27 -2.41
N ASN A 111 20.31 0.86 -3.33
CA ASN A 111 20.72 1.05 -4.73
C ASN A 111 19.90 2.15 -5.38
N ILE A 112 20.56 2.99 -6.17
CA ILE A 112 19.97 3.87 -7.19
C ILE A 112 20.92 3.79 -8.38
N SER A 113 20.47 3.22 -9.49
CA SER A 113 21.32 3.07 -10.67
C SER A 113 20.54 3.25 -11.96
N THR A 114 21.24 3.66 -13.01
CA THR A 114 20.74 3.65 -14.37
C THR A 114 21.55 2.70 -15.23
N THR A 115 20.88 2.06 -16.18
CA THR A 115 21.51 1.25 -17.23
C THR A 115 21.24 1.94 -18.56
N THR A 116 22.27 2.11 -19.36
CA THR A 116 22.18 2.68 -20.71
C THR A 116 22.29 1.61 -21.76
N LYS A 117 21.58 1.80 -22.87
CA LYS A 117 21.67 1.00 -24.09
C LYS A 117 21.75 1.93 -25.28
N THR A 118 22.66 1.66 -26.20
CA THR A 118 22.80 2.42 -27.45
C THR A 118 22.37 1.56 -28.64
N GLU A 119 21.60 2.14 -29.55
CA GLU A 119 21.18 1.52 -30.79
C GLU A 119 21.58 2.39 -31.99
N SER A 120 22.23 1.82 -33.00
CA SER A 120 22.55 2.52 -34.22
C SER A 120 21.29 2.74 -35.06
N THR A 121 21.04 3.97 -35.50
CA THR A 121 19.91 4.26 -36.41
C THR A 121 20.39 4.23 -37.87
N THR A 122 19.65 3.52 -38.70
CA THR A 122 19.92 3.44 -40.15
C THR A 122 19.44 4.69 -40.91
N THR A 123 18.70 5.58 -40.25
CA THR A 123 18.04 6.75 -40.85
C THR A 123 18.93 7.99 -41.00
N THR A 124 20.02 8.08 -40.24
CA THR A 124 20.99 9.17 -40.35
C THR A 124 22.40 8.61 -40.31
N LYS A 125 23.28 9.05 -41.20
CA LYS A 125 24.71 8.70 -41.17
C LYS A 125 25.25 9.05 -39.78
N ASN A 126 25.61 8.04 -38.94
CA ASN A 126 26.13 8.13 -37.61
C ASN A 126 25.09 8.51 -36.51
N GLY A 127 23.80 8.29 -36.71
CA GLY A 127 22.80 8.46 -35.65
C GLY A 127 22.86 7.32 -34.61
N VAL A 128 23.03 7.68 -33.35
CA VAL A 128 22.97 6.74 -32.21
C VAL A 128 21.85 7.19 -31.27
N ASN A 129 20.91 6.31 -31.01
CA ASN A 129 19.90 6.54 -29.98
C ASN A 129 20.36 5.90 -28.67
N THR A 130 20.31 6.66 -27.58
CA THR A 130 20.61 6.16 -26.25
C THR A 130 19.32 6.03 -25.46
N TYR A 131 19.12 4.89 -24.83
CA TYR A 131 17.98 4.59 -23.97
C TYR A 131 18.46 4.28 -22.55
N TYR A 132 17.59 4.54 -21.59
CA TYR A 132 17.87 4.44 -20.16
C TYR A 132 16.85 3.56 -19.46
N LYS A 133 17.30 2.78 -18.50
CA LYS A 133 16.49 2.15 -17.47
C LYS A 133 17.00 2.60 -16.11
N ALA A 134 16.10 2.92 -15.18
CA ALA A 134 16.49 3.21 -13.81
C ALA A 134 16.01 2.10 -12.87
N MET A 135 16.83 1.82 -11.86
CA MET A 135 16.56 0.80 -10.84
C MET A 135 16.74 1.41 -9.46
N VAL A 136 15.95 0.97 -8.51
CA VAL A 136 16.04 1.41 -7.12
C VAL A 136 15.76 0.26 -6.17
N GLY A 137 16.52 0.20 -5.08
CA GLY A 137 16.33 -0.72 -3.97
C GLY A 137 16.33 0.03 -2.65
N ILE A 138 15.32 -0.19 -1.82
CA ILE A 138 15.23 0.41 -0.49
C ILE A 138 14.81 -0.62 0.54
N THR A 139 15.17 -0.37 1.80
CA THR A 139 14.64 -1.06 2.97
C THR A 139 14.01 -0.02 3.89
N LEU A 140 12.77 -0.25 4.31
CA LEU A 140 12.10 0.58 5.31
C LEU A 140 12.06 -0.19 6.64
N GLN A 141 12.35 0.48 7.74
CA GLN A 141 12.18 -0.06 9.09
C GLN A 141 11.09 0.74 9.80
N PHE A 142 9.99 0.07 10.10
CA PHE A 142 8.91 0.62 10.93
C PHE A 142 9.21 0.31 12.38
N LYS A 143 9.32 1.34 13.21
CA LYS A 143 9.59 1.24 14.63
C LYS A 143 8.43 1.79 15.43
N ASP A 144 8.07 1.13 16.49
CA ASP A 144 7.12 1.67 17.46
C ASP A 144 7.65 3.00 18.02
N SER A 145 6.79 4.03 18.08
CA SER A 145 7.25 5.38 18.48
C SER A 145 7.60 5.51 19.96
N GLN A 146 7.15 4.58 20.80
CA GLN A 146 7.39 4.59 22.25
C GLN A 146 8.54 3.67 22.65
N THR A 147 8.58 2.46 22.06
CA THR A 147 9.56 1.44 22.43
C THR A 147 10.79 1.41 21.53
N GLU A 148 10.75 2.06 20.39
CA GLU A 148 11.79 2.03 19.32
C GLU A 148 11.99 0.61 18.73
N GLU A 149 11.18 -0.36 19.09
CA GLU A 149 11.28 -1.71 18.56
C GLU A 149 10.89 -1.77 17.08
N VAL A 150 11.66 -2.51 16.30
CA VAL A 150 11.37 -2.73 14.87
C VAL A 150 10.21 -3.71 14.74
N ILE A 151 9.06 -3.22 14.29
CA ILE A 151 7.84 -4.01 14.09
C ILE A 151 7.70 -4.58 12.67
N ALA A 152 8.41 -4.00 11.70
CA ALA A 152 8.46 -4.48 10.32
C ALA A 152 9.67 -3.89 9.57
N SER A 153 10.22 -4.68 8.65
CA SER A 153 11.35 -4.24 7.81
C SER A 153 11.15 -4.68 6.35
N PRO A 154 10.17 -4.12 5.62
CA PRO A 154 9.96 -4.46 4.22
C PRO A 154 11.07 -3.92 3.32
N MET A 155 11.41 -4.72 2.29
CA MET A 155 12.30 -4.32 1.21
C MET A 155 11.49 -4.09 -0.07
N PHE A 156 11.82 -3.02 -0.79
CA PHE A 156 11.25 -2.71 -2.11
C PHE A 156 12.38 -2.65 -3.12
N LYS A 157 12.17 -3.31 -4.23
CA LYS A 157 13.13 -3.33 -5.33
C LYS A 157 12.39 -3.13 -6.64
N ILE A 158 12.84 -2.18 -7.43
CA ILE A 158 12.48 -2.01 -8.83
C ILE A 158 13.72 -2.40 -9.63
N SER A 159 13.62 -3.50 -10.36
CA SER A 159 14.70 -4.07 -11.16
C SER A 159 14.54 -3.72 -12.64
N ASP A 160 15.46 -4.14 -13.45
CA ASP A 160 15.48 -3.91 -14.90
C ASP A 160 14.31 -4.56 -15.63
N VAL A 161 13.76 -5.68 -15.11
CA VAL A 161 12.58 -6.35 -15.67
C VAL A 161 11.27 -5.61 -15.37
N ASP A 162 11.28 -4.75 -14.35
CA ASP A 162 10.11 -3.97 -13.94
C ASP A 162 9.93 -2.70 -14.77
N VAL A 163 10.96 -2.26 -15.50
CA VAL A 163 11.00 -0.95 -16.18
C VAL A 163 11.26 -1.09 -17.67
N ALA A 164 10.68 -0.16 -18.44
CA ALA A 164 10.92 -0.07 -19.88
C ALA A 164 12.17 0.79 -20.18
N TRP A 165 12.72 0.64 -21.39
CA TRP A 165 13.70 1.55 -21.93
C TRP A 165 13.05 2.90 -22.26
N ILE A 166 13.66 3.99 -21.85
CA ILE A 166 13.17 5.37 -22.01
C ILE A 166 14.30 6.23 -22.59
N GLU A 167 13.95 7.22 -23.40
CA GLU A 167 14.89 8.02 -24.15
C GLU A 167 15.76 8.96 -23.31
N THR A 168 15.31 9.34 -22.09
CA THR A 168 16.07 10.21 -21.18
C THR A 168 16.26 9.59 -19.82
N GLU A 169 17.41 9.84 -19.19
CA GLU A 169 17.74 9.36 -17.85
C GLU A 169 16.75 9.87 -16.83
N GLU A 170 16.42 11.15 -16.86
CA GLU A 170 15.50 11.77 -15.92
C GLU A 170 14.09 11.16 -15.97
N SER A 171 13.59 10.90 -17.18
CA SER A 171 12.30 10.22 -17.37
C SER A 171 12.33 8.78 -16.85
N ALA A 172 13.44 8.07 -17.04
CA ALA A 172 13.64 6.72 -16.52
C ALA A 172 13.63 6.71 -14.97
N ILE A 173 14.36 7.62 -14.34
CA ILE A 173 14.36 7.82 -12.88
C ILE A 173 12.95 8.15 -12.40
N THR A 174 12.28 9.15 -12.99
CA THR A 174 10.93 9.57 -12.60
C THR A 174 9.93 8.42 -12.69
N SER A 175 9.96 7.64 -13.76
CA SER A 175 9.10 6.47 -13.94
C SER A 175 9.33 5.42 -12.85
N THR A 176 10.60 5.15 -12.52
CA THR A 176 10.99 4.20 -11.48
C THR A 176 10.55 4.67 -10.10
N LEU A 177 10.73 5.95 -9.77
CA LEU A 177 10.29 6.51 -8.49
C LEU A 177 8.77 6.52 -8.33
N ARG A 178 8.01 6.69 -9.43
CA ARG A 178 6.55 6.55 -9.41
C ARG A 178 6.14 5.11 -9.07
N LYS A 179 6.81 4.11 -9.63
CA LYS A 179 6.57 2.70 -9.28
C LYS A 179 6.94 2.40 -7.85
N LEU A 180 8.07 2.92 -7.36
CA LEU A 180 8.49 2.78 -5.95
C LEU A 180 7.41 3.32 -5.01
N SER A 181 6.95 4.56 -5.24
CA SER A 181 5.88 5.18 -4.47
C SER A 181 4.61 4.30 -4.45
N ALA A 182 4.20 3.77 -5.61
CA ALA A 182 3.05 2.87 -5.69
C ALA A 182 3.25 1.55 -4.93
N TYR A 183 4.46 0.98 -4.92
CA TYR A 183 4.76 -0.26 -4.18
C TYR A 183 4.71 -0.03 -2.66
N VAL A 184 5.25 1.09 -2.19
CA VAL A 184 5.19 1.52 -0.79
C VAL A 184 3.73 1.75 -0.37
N GLY A 185 2.92 2.45 -1.19
CA GLY A 185 1.50 2.69 -0.93
C GLY A 185 0.70 1.40 -0.82
N ARG A 186 0.89 0.45 -1.76
CA ARG A 186 0.25 -0.86 -1.67
C ARG A 186 0.64 -1.65 -0.42
N TYR A 187 1.90 -1.55 0.01
CA TYR A 187 2.30 -2.14 1.29
C TYR A 187 1.54 -1.52 2.47
N CYS A 188 1.41 -0.19 2.51
CA CYS A 188 0.62 0.50 3.54
C CYS A 188 -0.84 0.05 3.51
N ASN A 189 -1.47 -0.06 2.33
CA ASN A 189 -2.85 -0.52 2.19
C ASN A 189 -3.06 -1.95 2.70
N ARG A 190 -2.11 -2.85 2.44
CA ARG A 190 -2.17 -4.22 2.99
C ARG A 190 -1.95 -4.26 4.50
N LYS A 191 -1.05 -3.44 5.03
CA LYS A 191 -0.74 -3.39 6.47
C LYS A 191 -1.84 -2.68 7.26
N TYR A 192 -2.40 -1.62 6.70
CA TYR A 192 -3.43 -0.77 7.29
C TYR A 192 -4.66 -0.68 6.40
N PRO A 193 -5.40 -1.79 6.22
CA PRO A 193 -6.58 -1.83 5.37
C PRO A 193 -7.72 -1.00 5.95
N ILE A 194 -8.66 -0.58 5.08
CA ILE A 194 -9.93 0.00 5.53
C ILE A 194 -10.95 -1.11 5.81
N TYR A 195 -11.81 -0.84 6.79
CA TYR A 195 -12.85 -1.74 7.26
C TYR A 195 -14.20 -1.07 7.17
N GLY A 196 -15.22 -1.85 6.81
CA GLY A 196 -16.61 -1.44 6.80
C GLY A 196 -17.54 -2.61 7.05
N THR A 197 -18.82 -2.40 6.80
CA THR A 197 -19.88 -3.40 6.92
C THR A 197 -20.77 -3.40 5.67
N ILE A 198 -21.48 -4.50 5.43
CA ILE A 198 -22.56 -4.51 4.47
C ILE A 198 -23.78 -3.86 5.14
N LEU A 199 -24.29 -2.79 4.51
CA LEU A 199 -25.45 -2.04 5.00
C LEU A 199 -26.75 -2.73 4.59
N GLU A 200 -26.89 -2.99 3.29
CA GLU A 200 -28.11 -3.58 2.75
C GLU A 200 -27.90 -4.33 1.42
N SER A 201 -28.91 -5.12 1.06
CA SER A 201 -29.00 -5.80 -0.21
C SER A 201 -29.44 -4.85 -1.31
N ALA A 202 -28.66 -4.72 -2.38
CA ALA A 202 -29.03 -3.94 -3.57
C ALA A 202 -29.71 -4.80 -4.63
N ARG A 203 -29.16 -5.98 -4.90
CA ARG A 203 -29.75 -6.94 -5.85
C ARG A 203 -29.48 -8.38 -5.44
N GLN A 204 -30.51 -9.19 -5.47
CA GLN A 204 -30.41 -10.62 -5.20
C GLN A 204 -31.09 -11.44 -6.30
N SER A 205 -30.72 -12.70 -6.40
CA SER A 205 -31.46 -13.76 -7.10
C SER A 205 -32.05 -14.73 -6.07
N LYS A 206 -32.81 -15.73 -6.52
CA LYS A 206 -33.49 -16.69 -5.64
C LYS A 206 -32.57 -17.23 -4.53
N ASP A 207 -31.33 -17.60 -4.85
CA ASP A 207 -30.41 -18.28 -3.92
C ASP A 207 -29.16 -17.47 -3.57
N LYS A 208 -28.95 -16.29 -4.18
CA LYS A 208 -27.68 -15.55 -4.06
C LYS A 208 -27.89 -14.05 -3.91
N GLN A 209 -27.13 -13.45 -3.02
CA GLN A 209 -26.86 -12.02 -3.05
C GLN A 209 -25.92 -11.71 -4.20
N LYS A 210 -26.22 -10.71 -5.03
CA LYS A 210 -25.42 -10.30 -6.20
C LYS A 210 -24.73 -8.97 -5.99
N GLU A 211 -25.43 -8.04 -5.38
CA GLU A 211 -24.96 -6.66 -5.17
C GLU A 211 -25.42 -6.15 -3.80
N VAL A 212 -24.59 -5.33 -3.17
CA VAL A 212 -24.79 -4.80 -1.83
C VAL A 212 -24.29 -3.36 -1.74
N TYR A 213 -24.82 -2.62 -0.78
CA TYR A 213 -24.24 -1.36 -0.30
C TYR A 213 -23.38 -1.62 0.93
N ILE A 214 -22.29 -0.85 1.04
CA ILE A 214 -21.35 -0.92 2.18
C ILE A 214 -21.08 0.49 2.71
N ASP A 215 -20.69 0.60 3.99
CA ASP A 215 -20.34 1.84 4.67
C ASP A 215 -18.88 2.25 4.44
N LEU A 216 -18.42 2.20 3.21
CA LEU A 216 -17.10 2.69 2.78
C LEU A 216 -17.29 3.67 1.63
N GLY A 217 -16.80 4.88 1.79
CA GLY A 217 -16.86 5.92 0.78
C GLY A 217 -15.52 6.61 0.56
N THR A 218 -15.54 7.77 -0.10
CA THR A 218 -14.34 8.54 -0.41
C THR A 218 -13.58 9.00 0.82
N ASN A 219 -14.25 9.23 1.97
CA ASN A 219 -13.64 9.62 3.24
C ASN A 219 -12.59 8.63 3.75
N LEU A 220 -12.77 7.34 3.44
CA LEU A 220 -11.86 6.27 3.80
C LEU A 220 -10.97 5.83 2.62
N GLY A 221 -10.98 6.59 1.52
CA GLY A 221 -10.19 6.29 0.34
C GLY A 221 -10.74 5.14 -0.52
N ALA A 222 -12.04 4.81 -0.39
CA ALA A 222 -12.68 3.85 -1.27
C ALA A 222 -12.70 4.37 -2.72
N TYR A 223 -12.48 3.49 -3.68
CA TYR A 223 -12.49 3.83 -5.11
C TYR A 223 -13.07 2.69 -5.94
N LYS A 224 -13.57 3.05 -7.12
CA LYS A 224 -14.09 2.10 -8.09
C LYS A 224 -13.03 1.08 -8.50
N GLY A 225 -13.34 -0.19 -8.31
CA GLY A 225 -12.42 -1.28 -8.62
C GLY A 225 -11.75 -1.90 -7.40
N LEU A 226 -11.82 -1.27 -6.21
CA LEU A 226 -11.27 -1.81 -4.97
C LEU A 226 -11.90 -3.17 -4.65
N HIS A 227 -11.04 -4.14 -4.34
CA HIS A 227 -11.45 -5.47 -3.92
C HIS A 227 -11.54 -5.56 -2.39
N LEU A 228 -12.55 -6.27 -1.92
CA LEU A 228 -12.84 -6.43 -0.51
C LEU A 228 -13.07 -7.90 -0.18
N THR A 229 -12.65 -8.31 1.02
CA THR A 229 -13.03 -9.59 1.62
C THR A 229 -14.17 -9.36 2.60
N ALA A 230 -15.27 -10.10 2.44
CA ALA A 230 -16.36 -10.15 3.40
C ALA A 230 -16.11 -11.26 4.42
N TYR A 231 -16.36 -10.97 5.70
CA TYR A 231 -16.19 -11.93 6.79
C TYR A 231 -17.19 -11.69 7.92
N THR A 232 -17.44 -12.74 8.70
CA THR A 232 -18.14 -12.66 9.98
C THR A 232 -17.19 -12.91 11.13
N VAL A 233 -17.57 -12.47 12.32
CA VAL A 233 -16.83 -12.77 13.55
C VAL A 233 -17.63 -13.80 14.34
N LYS A 234 -17.02 -14.91 14.68
CA LYS A 234 -17.60 -15.97 15.52
C LYS A 234 -16.70 -16.24 16.72
N THR A 235 -17.30 -16.48 17.86
CA THR A 235 -16.57 -16.94 19.04
C THR A 235 -16.46 -18.46 19.00
N ILE A 236 -15.23 -18.98 18.93
CA ILE A 236 -14.92 -20.40 18.94
C ILE A 236 -14.01 -20.66 20.15
N ALA A 237 -14.46 -21.50 21.07
CA ALA A 237 -13.74 -21.81 22.29
C ALA A 237 -13.31 -20.54 23.09
N GLY A 238 -14.19 -19.53 23.16
CA GLY A 238 -13.93 -18.27 23.86
C GLY A 238 -13.05 -17.27 23.12
N LYS A 239 -12.60 -17.58 21.88
CA LYS A 239 -11.78 -16.69 21.04
C LYS A 239 -12.55 -16.20 19.83
N GLU A 240 -12.49 -14.90 19.56
CA GLU A 240 -13.04 -14.33 18.34
C GLU A 240 -12.25 -14.79 17.11
N THR A 241 -12.96 -15.32 16.12
CA THR A 241 -12.38 -15.82 14.88
C THR A 241 -13.10 -15.18 13.68
N LYS A 242 -12.33 -14.65 12.74
CA LYS A 242 -12.86 -14.08 11.50
C LYS A 242 -13.03 -15.21 10.47
N ILE A 243 -14.26 -15.40 10.00
CA ILE A 243 -14.60 -16.41 8.98
C ILE A 243 -14.92 -15.68 7.69
N GLN A 244 -14.10 -15.91 6.66
CA GLN A 244 -14.35 -15.34 5.34
C GLN A 244 -15.61 -15.96 4.74
N VAL A 245 -16.54 -15.12 4.26
CA VAL A 245 -17.82 -15.53 3.66
C VAL A 245 -17.93 -15.15 2.19
N GLY A 246 -17.08 -14.23 1.71
CA GLY A 246 -17.10 -13.85 0.31
C GLY A 246 -16.05 -12.84 -0.10
N LYS A 247 -16.14 -12.44 -1.38
CA LYS A 247 -15.33 -11.36 -1.97
C LYS A 247 -16.23 -10.40 -2.72
N LEU A 248 -15.95 -9.10 -2.60
CA LEU A 248 -16.67 -8.03 -3.26
C LEU A 248 -15.72 -7.19 -4.10
N LYS A 249 -16.27 -6.43 -5.04
CA LYS A 249 -15.59 -5.38 -5.78
C LYS A 249 -16.45 -4.14 -5.78
N ILE A 250 -15.89 -2.99 -5.44
CA ILE A 250 -16.57 -1.71 -5.55
C ILE A 250 -16.80 -1.40 -7.03
N MET A 251 -18.04 -1.21 -7.41
CA MET A 251 -18.45 -0.87 -8.77
C MET A 251 -18.64 0.64 -8.92
N ASP A 252 -19.07 1.29 -7.84
CA ASP A 252 -19.30 2.73 -7.79
C ASP A 252 -19.19 3.24 -6.37
N VAL A 253 -18.65 4.45 -6.18
CA VAL A 253 -18.60 5.14 -4.88
C VAL A 253 -19.65 6.23 -4.90
N GLN A 254 -20.68 6.11 -4.02
CA GLN A 254 -21.86 6.95 -4.02
C GLN A 254 -21.81 8.03 -2.94
N GLY A 255 -20.64 8.63 -2.72
CA GLY A 255 -20.45 9.71 -1.78
C GLY A 255 -19.33 9.46 -0.78
N GLU A 256 -19.40 10.16 0.35
CA GLU A 256 -18.34 10.17 1.34
C GLU A 256 -18.26 8.86 2.13
N ASP A 257 -19.41 8.21 2.37
CA ASP A 257 -19.51 7.07 3.31
C ASP A 257 -20.07 5.79 2.69
N ILE A 258 -20.58 5.82 1.44
CA ILE A 258 -21.27 4.66 0.86
C ILE A 258 -20.65 4.26 -0.49
N SER A 259 -20.56 2.95 -0.70
CA SER A 259 -20.21 2.37 -2.00
C SER A 259 -21.16 1.23 -2.40
N PHE A 260 -21.38 1.14 -3.71
CA PHE A 260 -22.10 0.05 -4.35
C PHE A 260 -21.12 -1.03 -4.79
N CYS A 261 -21.36 -2.27 -4.40
CA CYS A 261 -20.49 -3.40 -4.60
C CYS A 261 -21.16 -4.55 -5.32
N LYS A 262 -20.40 -5.19 -6.20
CA LYS A 262 -20.73 -6.49 -6.79
C LYS A 262 -20.06 -7.61 -6.00
N ILE A 263 -20.82 -8.65 -5.66
CA ILE A 263 -20.28 -9.85 -5.03
C ILE A 263 -19.62 -10.73 -6.10
N GLN A 264 -18.34 -11.02 -5.90
CA GLN A 264 -17.55 -11.86 -6.80
C GLN A 264 -17.62 -13.34 -6.41
N SER A 265 -17.67 -13.63 -5.09
CA SER A 265 -17.80 -14.98 -4.55
C SER A 265 -18.54 -14.95 -3.21
N GLY A 266 -19.11 -16.09 -2.80
CA GLY A 266 -19.79 -16.24 -1.51
C GLY A 266 -21.22 -15.69 -1.47
N GLY A 267 -21.84 -15.39 -2.61
CA GLY A 267 -23.16 -14.73 -2.65
C GLY A 267 -24.28 -15.52 -1.96
N LYS A 268 -24.22 -16.86 -1.91
CA LYS A 268 -25.18 -17.69 -1.19
C LYS A 268 -24.99 -17.56 0.32
N GLU A 269 -23.76 -17.61 0.77
CA GLU A 269 -23.41 -17.47 2.18
C GLU A 269 -23.77 -16.08 2.71
N ILE A 270 -23.38 -15.03 1.96
CA ILE A 270 -23.72 -13.64 2.29
C ILE A 270 -25.23 -13.47 2.40
N LYS A 271 -26.03 -14.03 1.45
CA LYS A 271 -27.47 -13.97 1.53
C LYS A 271 -28.00 -14.63 2.81
N ASN A 272 -27.54 -15.83 3.12
CA ASN A 272 -28.00 -16.57 4.31
C ASN A 272 -27.72 -15.83 5.61
N ILE A 273 -26.60 -15.10 5.68
CA ILE A 273 -26.20 -14.32 6.84
C ILE A 273 -27.06 -13.04 6.95
N LEU A 274 -27.27 -12.33 5.84
CA LEU A 274 -28.13 -11.14 5.79
C LEU A 274 -29.58 -11.50 6.11
N ASP A 275 -30.10 -12.61 5.62
CA ASP A 275 -31.47 -13.06 5.91
C ASP A 275 -31.69 -13.37 7.41
N LYS A 276 -30.62 -13.66 8.15
CA LYS A 276 -30.64 -13.84 9.60
C LYS A 276 -30.48 -12.53 10.39
N GLY A 277 -30.23 -11.41 9.72
CA GLY A 277 -29.94 -10.12 10.36
C GLY A 277 -28.55 -10.05 11.02
N GLU A 278 -27.63 -10.95 10.64
CA GLU A 278 -26.27 -10.96 11.17
C GLU A 278 -25.39 -9.95 10.41
N THR A 279 -24.46 -9.30 11.13
CA THR A 279 -23.55 -8.31 10.54
C THR A 279 -22.44 -8.98 9.75
N ILE A 280 -22.20 -8.50 8.53
CA ILE A 280 -21.08 -8.90 7.67
C ILE A 280 -20.10 -7.72 7.59
N PHE A 281 -18.88 -7.96 8.02
CA PHE A 281 -17.78 -7.01 7.91
C PHE A 281 -17.07 -7.14 6.56
N VAL A 282 -16.53 -6.03 6.07
CA VAL A 282 -15.68 -6.00 4.87
C VAL A 282 -14.32 -5.41 5.20
N LYS A 283 -13.30 -5.84 4.47
CA LYS A 283 -11.92 -5.37 4.60
C LYS A 283 -11.30 -5.25 3.22
N SER A 284 -10.61 -4.13 2.94
CA SER A 284 -9.88 -3.97 1.67
C SER A 284 -8.78 -5.02 1.50
N THR A 285 -8.58 -5.45 0.25
CA THR A 285 -7.52 -6.39 -0.15
C THR A 285 -6.81 -5.82 -1.37
N GLU A 286 -5.54 -5.49 -1.22
CA GLU A 286 -4.62 -5.12 -2.31
C GLU A 286 -3.38 -6.01 -2.29
#